data_ce4d46e1ce5ea94e220b76bd7055bbf9
#
_entry.id   ce4d46e1ce5ea94e220b76bd7055bbf9
#
_cell.length_a   1.000
_cell.length_b   1.000
_cell.length_c   1.000
_cell.angle_alpha   90.00
_cell.angle_beta   90.00
_cell.angle_gamma   90.00
#
_symmetry.space_group_name_H-M   'P 1'
#
loop_
_entity.id
_entity.type
_entity.pdbx_description
1 polymer ?
#
loop_
_entity_poly.entity_id
_entity_poly.type
_entity_poly.pdbx_seq_one_letter_code
_entity_poly.pdbx_strand_id
1 'polypeptide(L)'
;QEANKYCKKTGKRLPTEAEWEFAARGGTTTEYYWGEKFDSSKGNFCDTNCDMNVRVADASDGYKYTAPVGKFPPNPLGLHDMSGNVAEWVADWIDTEQNYYIISPKNNPSGPTRINAPDFDGGANEKILRGGSWGGGIETLRSAWRKAFFRGYRFENLGFRCAKDI
;
A
#
# COMPACT_ATOMS: atom_id res chain seq x y z
N GLN A 1 0.07 -13.48 -6.86
CA GLN A 1 -0.12 -13.95 -8.25
C GLN A 1 -1.55 -13.70 -8.75
N GLU A 2 -2.56 -13.90 -7.93
CA GLU A 2 -3.99 -13.76 -8.31
C GLU A 2 -4.35 -12.31 -8.62
N ALA A 3 -3.93 -11.35 -7.81
CA ALA A 3 -4.15 -9.93 -8.08
C ALA A 3 -3.67 -9.51 -9.48
N ASN A 4 -2.43 -9.91 -9.82
CA ASN A 4 -1.89 -9.62 -11.15
C ASN A 4 -2.65 -10.33 -12.28
N LYS A 5 -3.08 -11.58 -12.06
CA LYS A 5 -3.92 -12.30 -13.03
C LYS A 5 -5.27 -11.62 -13.24
N TYR A 6 -5.89 -11.16 -12.15
CA TYR A 6 -7.16 -10.42 -12.22
C TYR A 6 -7.01 -9.13 -13.02
N CYS A 7 -6.02 -8.30 -12.69
CA CYS A 7 -5.79 -7.05 -13.40
C CYS A 7 -5.55 -7.31 -14.91
N LYS A 8 -4.70 -8.28 -15.25
CA LYS A 8 -4.44 -8.66 -16.65
C LYS A 8 -5.71 -9.12 -17.39
N LYS A 9 -6.57 -9.90 -16.73
CA LYS A 9 -7.83 -10.36 -17.33
C LYS A 9 -8.78 -9.20 -17.67
N THR A 10 -8.66 -8.07 -16.97
CA THR A 10 -9.43 -6.85 -17.22
C THR A 10 -8.71 -5.82 -18.10
N GLY A 11 -7.63 -6.23 -18.80
CA GLY A 11 -6.84 -5.35 -19.65
C GLY A 11 -6.04 -4.29 -18.87
N LYS A 12 -5.67 -4.61 -17.63
CA LYS A 12 -4.94 -3.74 -16.70
C LYS A 12 -3.73 -4.48 -16.13
N ARG A 13 -3.00 -3.84 -15.24
CA ARG A 13 -1.88 -4.42 -14.47
C ARG A 13 -1.90 -3.96 -13.01
N LEU A 14 -1.08 -4.55 -12.16
CA LEU A 14 -0.77 -3.92 -10.88
C LEU A 14 0.04 -2.63 -11.13
N PRO A 15 -0.16 -1.59 -10.32
CA PRO A 15 0.72 -0.44 -10.34
C PRO A 15 2.13 -0.83 -9.89
N THR A 16 3.16 -0.14 -10.35
CA THR A 16 4.47 -0.18 -9.70
C THR A 16 4.38 0.52 -8.34
N GLU A 17 5.34 0.27 -7.47
CA GLU A 17 5.40 0.95 -6.16
C GLU A 17 5.45 2.47 -6.33
N ALA A 18 6.25 2.95 -7.28
CA ALA A 18 6.39 4.38 -7.58
C ALA A 18 5.07 4.99 -8.10
N GLU A 19 4.36 4.30 -8.99
CA GLU A 19 3.04 4.74 -9.47
C GLU A 19 2.02 4.77 -8.33
N TRP A 20 2.05 3.76 -7.47
CA TRP A 20 1.17 3.71 -6.31
C TRP A 20 1.42 4.89 -5.37
N GLU A 21 2.69 5.16 -5.01
CA GLU A 21 3.04 6.28 -4.11
C GLU A 21 2.73 7.64 -4.74
N PHE A 22 3.05 7.83 -6.02
CA PHE A 22 2.68 9.03 -6.76
C PHE A 22 1.16 9.26 -6.71
N ALA A 23 0.38 8.21 -6.97
CA ALA A 23 -1.08 8.26 -6.91
C ALA A 23 -1.58 8.54 -5.49
N ALA A 24 -0.99 7.92 -4.46
CA ALA A 24 -1.36 8.13 -3.07
C ALA A 24 -1.11 9.56 -2.61
N ARG A 25 0.06 10.11 -2.93
CA ARG A 25 0.43 11.48 -2.56
C ARG A 25 -0.42 12.54 -3.25
N GLY A 26 -0.84 12.30 -4.47
CA GLY A 26 -1.63 13.28 -5.21
C GLY A 26 -0.97 14.64 -5.36
N GLY A 27 0.38 14.68 -5.44
CA GLY A 27 1.19 15.88 -5.53
C GLY A 27 1.69 16.45 -4.19
N THR A 28 1.31 15.86 -3.05
CA THR A 28 1.79 16.29 -1.73
C THR A 28 3.15 15.66 -1.40
N THR A 29 3.92 16.34 -0.53
CA THR A 29 5.20 15.85 0.00
C THR A 29 5.12 15.53 1.50
N THR A 30 3.97 15.76 2.10
CA THR A 30 3.67 15.59 3.53
C THR A 30 3.66 14.11 3.95
N GLU A 31 3.63 13.86 5.26
CA GLU A 31 3.62 12.52 5.82
C GLU A 31 2.41 11.71 5.34
N TYR A 32 1.24 12.32 5.36
CA TYR A 32 -0.01 11.80 4.79
C TYR A 32 -0.42 12.64 3.58
N TYR A 33 -1.26 12.12 2.69
CA TYR A 33 -1.74 12.90 1.54
C TYR A 33 -2.60 14.12 1.93
N TRP A 34 -3.08 14.15 3.16
CA TRP A 34 -3.87 15.26 3.73
C TRP A 34 -3.06 16.24 4.58
N GLY A 35 -1.77 16.01 4.83
CA GLY A 35 -0.90 16.89 5.61
C GLY A 35 0.06 16.16 6.54
N GLU A 36 0.65 16.89 7.47
CA GLU A 36 1.67 16.36 8.40
C GLU A 36 1.06 15.67 9.62
N LYS A 37 -0.18 16.00 10.00
CA LYS A 37 -0.80 15.48 11.20
C LYS A 37 -1.78 14.38 10.89
N PHE A 38 -1.80 13.36 11.74
CA PHE A 38 -2.81 12.33 11.71
C PHE A 38 -4.22 12.91 11.83
N ASP A 39 -5.14 12.40 11.02
CA ASP A 39 -6.57 12.73 11.03
C ASP A 39 -7.36 11.43 10.89
N SER A 40 -8.05 11.03 11.95
CA SER A 40 -8.81 9.78 12.01
C SER A 40 -9.99 9.71 11.03
N SER A 41 -10.42 10.84 10.47
CA SER A 41 -11.49 10.89 9.49
C SER A 41 -11.07 10.53 8.05
N LYS A 42 -9.78 10.26 7.83
CA LYS A 42 -9.18 10.11 6.48
C LYS A 42 -8.96 8.68 6.02
N GLY A 43 -9.10 7.71 6.90
CA GLY A 43 -8.87 6.30 6.50
C GLY A 43 -9.33 5.34 7.59
N ASN A 44 -9.38 4.06 7.24
CA ASN A 44 -9.72 2.98 8.16
C ASN A 44 -8.43 2.33 8.70
N PHE A 45 -8.27 2.30 10.00
CA PHE A 45 -7.07 1.86 10.71
C PHE A 45 -7.48 1.15 12.03
N CYS A 46 -6.51 0.60 12.78
CA CYS A 46 -6.77 -0.03 14.06
C CYS A 46 -7.12 1.02 15.13
N ASP A 47 -8.39 1.31 15.25
CA ASP A 47 -9.00 2.29 16.17
C ASP A 47 -9.49 1.65 17.47
N THR A 48 -10.39 2.32 18.20
CA THR A 48 -11.00 1.81 19.44
C THR A 48 -11.79 0.51 19.27
N ASN A 49 -12.23 0.19 18.05
CA ASN A 49 -12.97 -1.03 17.72
C ASN A 49 -12.06 -2.23 17.44
N CYS A 50 -10.75 -1.99 17.33
CA CYS A 50 -9.74 -2.99 17.00
C CYS A 50 -9.20 -3.67 18.27
N ASP A 51 -9.00 -4.98 18.23
CA ASP A 51 -8.51 -5.78 19.37
C ASP A 51 -6.97 -6.00 19.34
N MET A 52 -6.23 -5.25 18.52
CA MET A 52 -4.79 -5.42 18.38
C MET A 52 -3.99 -4.42 19.24
N ASN A 53 -2.74 -4.77 19.56
CA ASN A 53 -1.85 -3.94 20.40
C ASN A 53 -1.44 -2.59 19.77
N VAL A 54 -1.64 -2.42 18.46
CA VAL A 54 -1.37 -1.19 17.71
C VAL A 54 -2.54 -0.21 17.71
N ARG A 55 -3.57 -0.51 18.49
CA ARG A 55 -4.80 0.27 18.59
C ARG A 55 -4.57 1.73 18.99
N VAL A 56 -5.19 2.63 18.25
CA VAL A 56 -5.27 4.06 18.59
C VAL A 56 -6.45 4.27 19.53
N ALA A 57 -6.18 4.52 20.82
CA ALA A 57 -7.18 4.46 21.87
C ALA A 57 -8.22 5.60 21.83
N ASP A 58 -7.84 6.76 21.29
CA ASP A 58 -8.65 7.98 21.32
C ASP A 58 -9.24 8.37 19.95
N ALA A 59 -9.33 7.40 19.05
CA ALA A 59 -9.87 7.61 17.71
C ALA A 59 -10.83 6.51 17.31
N SER A 60 -11.80 6.83 16.46
CA SER A 60 -12.69 5.83 15.86
C SER A 60 -13.01 6.22 14.43
N ASP A 61 -12.81 5.27 13.51
CA ASP A 61 -13.25 5.36 12.13
C ASP A 61 -14.64 4.72 11.89
N GLY A 62 -15.14 4.01 12.92
CA GLY A 62 -16.46 3.36 12.95
C GLY A 62 -16.47 1.92 12.44
N TYR A 63 -15.32 1.32 12.11
CA TYR A 63 -15.23 -0.02 11.56
C TYR A 63 -14.22 -0.87 12.32
N LYS A 64 -14.61 -2.09 12.67
CA LYS A 64 -13.72 -3.08 13.31
C LYS A 64 -12.78 -3.76 12.28
N TYR A 65 -13.26 -3.91 11.07
CA TYR A 65 -12.59 -4.54 9.93
C TYR A 65 -12.65 -3.60 8.73
N THR A 66 -12.77 -4.11 7.53
CA THR A 66 -12.86 -3.30 6.31
C THR A 66 -14.09 -2.39 6.31
N ALA A 67 -13.90 -1.16 5.84
CA ALA A 67 -15.00 -0.26 5.49
C ALA A 67 -15.44 -0.47 4.03
N PRO A 68 -16.67 -0.06 3.67
CA PRO A 68 -17.05 0.02 2.26
C PRO A 68 -16.07 0.91 1.48
N VAL A 69 -15.68 0.45 0.29
CA VAL A 69 -14.78 1.23 -0.58
C VAL A 69 -15.33 2.62 -0.87
N GLY A 70 -14.47 3.64 -0.86
CA GLY A 70 -14.85 5.02 -1.09
C GLY A 70 -15.57 5.70 0.08
N LYS A 71 -15.57 5.08 1.26
CA LYS A 71 -16.20 5.66 2.46
C LYS A 71 -15.47 6.91 2.97
N PHE A 72 -14.15 6.89 2.92
CA PHE A 72 -13.31 7.99 3.37
C PHE A 72 -13.06 9.01 2.25
N PRO A 73 -12.74 10.28 2.59
CA PRO A 73 -12.47 11.30 1.59
C PRO A 73 -11.37 10.90 0.61
N PRO A 74 -11.49 11.25 -0.67
CA PRO A 74 -10.46 10.98 -1.65
C PRO A 74 -9.23 11.87 -1.44
N ASN A 75 -8.11 11.45 -2.00
CA ASN A 75 -6.92 12.27 -2.10
C ASN A 75 -7.08 13.36 -3.20
N PRO A 76 -6.09 14.27 -3.41
CA PRO A 76 -6.17 15.34 -4.41
C PRO A 76 -6.41 14.87 -5.85
N LEU A 77 -6.11 13.61 -6.19
CA LEU A 77 -6.39 13.01 -7.51
C LEU A 77 -7.75 12.31 -7.59
N GLY A 78 -8.58 12.40 -6.56
CA GLY A 78 -9.88 11.75 -6.52
C GLY A 78 -9.83 10.25 -6.21
N LEU A 79 -8.70 9.73 -5.71
CA LEU A 79 -8.53 8.34 -5.36
C LEU A 79 -8.89 8.10 -3.89
N HIS A 80 -9.77 7.14 -3.66
CA HIS A 80 -10.18 6.73 -2.31
C HIS A 80 -9.28 5.61 -1.76
N ASP A 81 -9.28 5.49 -0.44
CA ASP A 81 -8.68 4.38 0.32
C ASP A 81 -7.17 4.19 0.04
N MET A 82 -6.46 5.31 -0.21
CA MET A 82 -5.00 5.30 -0.38
C MET A 82 -4.25 5.22 0.96
N SER A 83 -4.98 5.27 2.07
CA SER A 83 -4.46 5.14 3.44
C SER A 83 -5.45 4.32 4.26
N GLY A 84 -5.06 3.12 4.67
CA GLY A 84 -5.89 2.21 5.45
C GLY A 84 -6.82 1.33 4.61
N ASN A 85 -7.83 0.79 5.24
CA ASN A 85 -8.76 -0.22 4.75
C ASN A 85 -8.04 -1.56 4.49
N VAL A 86 -7.41 -1.78 3.36
CA VAL A 86 -6.58 -2.95 3.08
C VAL A 86 -5.23 -2.53 2.54
N ALA A 87 -4.17 -3.22 2.95
CA ALA A 87 -2.86 -3.02 2.36
C ALA A 87 -2.81 -3.62 0.96
N GLU A 88 -2.22 -2.91 0.01
CA GLU A 88 -2.35 -3.21 -1.40
C GLU A 88 -1.07 -3.74 -2.02
N TRP A 89 -1.18 -4.87 -2.72
CA TRP A 89 -0.10 -5.44 -3.51
C TRP A 89 0.25 -4.53 -4.69
N VAL A 90 1.55 -4.27 -4.86
CA VAL A 90 2.11 -3.63 -6.06
C VAL A 90 2.92 -4.62 -6.91
N ALA A 91 3.36 -4.18 -8.08
CA ALA A 91 4.09 -5.04 -9.01
C ALA A 91 5.50 -5.38 -8.54
N ASP A 92 6.09 -4.53 -7.69
CA ASP A 92 7.50 -4.58 -7.34
C ASP A 92 7.85 -5.71 -6.40
N TRP A 93 9.06 -6.24 -6.57
CA TRP A 93 9.70 -7.12 -5.64
C TRP A 93 10.45 -6.31 -4.58
N ILE A 94 10.70 -6.91 -3.43
CA ILE A 94 11.60 -6.30 -2.45
C ILE A 94 13.04 -6.35 -2.96
N ASP A 95 13.76 -5.27 -2.77
CA ASP A 95 15.21 -5.24 -2.86
C ASP A 95 15.78 -5.30 -1.44
N THR A 96 16.35 -6.46 -1.09
CA THR A 96 16.92 -6.68 0.25
C THR A 96 18.26 -5.97 0.42
N GLU A 97 18.95 -5.65 -0.68
CA GLU A 97 20.23 -4.95 -0.64
C GLU A 97 20.06 -3.43 -0.57
N GLN A 98 18.83 -2.93 -0.69
CA GLN A 98 18.48 -1.50 -0.66
C GLN A 98 19.19 -0.63 -1.70
N ASN A 99 19.82 -1.26 -2.70
CA ASN A 99 20.56 -0.56 -3.73
C ASN A 99 19.68 -0.05 -4.86
N TYR A 100 18.46 -0.62 -4.99
CA TYR A 100 17.58 -0.28 -6.11
C TYR A 100 17.24 1.22 -6.16
N TYR A 101 16.94 1.83 -5.03
CA TYR A 101 16.59 3.26 -4.99
C TYR A 101 17.76 4.17 -5.37
N ILE A 102 18.99 3.73 -5.14
CA ILE A 102 20.21 4.48 -5.51
C ILE A 102 20.42 4.45 -7.04
N ILE A 103 20.18 3.29 -7.65
CA ILE A 103 20.42 3.04 -9.08
C ILE A 103 19.13 3.11 -9.92
N SER A 104 17.98 3.26 -9.30
CA SER A 104 16.67 3.30 -9.95
C SER A 104 16.61 4.43 -11.00
N PRO A 105 16.00 4.18 -12.17
CA PRO A 105 15.70 5.24 -13.10
C PRO A 105 14.86 6.34 -12.44
N LYS A 106 15.18 7.60 -12.71
CA LYS A 106 14.38 8.73 -12.21
C LYS A 106 13.00 8.80 -12.86
N ASN A 107 12.87 8.28 -14.06
CA ASN A 107 11.63 8.28 -14.84
C ASN A 107 11.06 6.86 -14.90
N ASN A 108 9.80 6.73 -14.51
CA ASN A 108 9.02 5.47 -14.58
C ASN A 108 9.75 4.24 -14.00
N PRO A 109 10.24 4.28 -12.74
CA PRO A 109 10.90 3.13 -12.15
C PRO A 109 9.93 1.94 -12.07
N SER A 110 10.36 0.78 -12.52
CA SER A 110 9.55 -0.45 -12.56
C SER A 110 9.79 -1.40 -11.39
N GLY A 111 10.60 -0.98 -10.42
CA GLY A 111 11.04 -1.84 -9.33
C GLY A 111 12.15 -2.82 -9.72
N PRO A 112 12.78 -3.48 -8.75
CA PRO A 112 13.78 -4.49 -9.01
C PRO A 112 13.15 -5.68 -9.75
N THR A 113 13.91 -6.27 -10.67
CA THR A 113 13.50 -7.51 -11.34
C THR A 113 13.82 -8.70 -10.46
N ARG A 114 13.01 -9.76 -10.55
CA ARG A 114 13.23 -11.01 -9.81
C ARG A 114 14.64 -11.62 -9.98
N ILE A 115 15.33 -11.28 -11.07
CA ILE A 115 16.65 -11.82 -11.42
C ILE A 115 17.73 -11.36 -10.43
N ASN A 116 17.52 -10.24 -9.78
CA ASN A 116 18.46 -9.66 -8.80
C ASN A 116 18.12 -10.01 -7.35
N ALA A 117 17.04 -10.77 -7.12
CA ALA A 117 16.72 -11.27 -5.79
C ALA A 117 17.34 -12.66 -5.64
N PRO A 118 18.34 -12.84 -4.79
CA PRO A 118 18.92 -14.16 -4.57
C PRO A 118 17.88 -15.16 -4.10
N ASP A 119 17.97 -16.40 -4.55
CA ASP A 119 17.10 -17.53 -4.16
C ASP A 119 17.30 -17.95 -2.68
N PHE A 120 17.46 -16.98 -1.80
CA PHE A 120 17.63 -17.21 -0.38
C PHE A 120 16.27 -17.19 0.34
N ASP A 121 16.12 -18.04 1.36
CA ASP A 121 14.92 -18.20 2.21
C ASP A 121 14.41 -16.93 2.91
N GLY A 122 14.81 -15.75 2.51
CA GLY A 122 14.52 -14.50 3.18
C GLY A 122 14.07 -13.31 2.32
N GLY A 123 14.06 -13.38 0.99
CA GLY A 123 13.75 -12.17 0.23
C GLY A 123 13.21 -12.38 -1.19
N ALA A 124 13.66 -13.43 -1.86
CA ALA A 124 13.37 -13.66 -3.28
C ALA A 124 11.89 -13.90 -3.64
N ASN A 125 11.04 -14.08 -2.65
CA ASN A 125 9.61 -14.35 -2.83
C ASN A 125 8.69 -13.29 -2.21
N GLU A 126 9.22 -12.14 -1.81
CA GLU A 126 8.43 -11.08 -1.21
C GLU A 126 8.10 -9.97 -2.20
N LYS A 127 6.88 -9.52 -2.12
CA LYS A 127 6.32 -8.39 -2.85
C LYS A 127 6.02 -7.25 -1.89
N ILE A 128 5.96 -6.05 -2.44
CA ILE A 128 5.69 -4.86 -1.65
C ILE A 128 4.19 -4.67 -1.47
N LEU A 129 3.82 -4.27 -0.26
CA LEU A 129 2.52 -3.79 0.16
C LEU A 129 2.59 -2.31 0.48
N ARG A 130 1.54 -1.59 0.16
CA ARG A 130 1.39 -0.15 0.37
C ARG A 130 0.06 0.18 1.06
N GLY A 131 -0.03 1.39 1.64
CA GLY A 131 -1.27 2.01 2.11
C GLY A 131 -1.71 1.69 3.54
N GLY A 132 -1.15 0.66 4.18
CA GLY A 132 -1.65 0.23 5.48
C GLY A 132 -3.02 -0.43 5.42
N SER A 133 -3.59 -0.78 6.56
CA SER A 133 -4.86 -1.49 6.62
C SER A 133 -5.63 -1.21 7.91
N TRP A 134 -6.88 -1.67 7.98
CA TRP A 134 -7.72 -1.61 9.18
C TRP A 134 -7.05 -2.23 10.43
N GLY A 135 -6.13 -3.17 10.26
CA GLY A 135 -5.37 -3.79 11.36
C GLY A 135 -4.03 -3.13 11.65
N GLY A 136 -3.71 -2.00 11.01
CA GLY A 136 -2.45 -1.26 11.19
C GLY A 136 -2.61 -0.04 12.08
N GLY A 137 -1.54 0.34 12.79
CA GLY A 137 -1.46 1.60 13.50
C GLY A 137 -1.29 2.80 12.56
N ILE A 138 -1.32 4.00 13.11
CA ILE A 138 -1.29 5.26 12.35
C ILE A 138 -0.03 5.41 11.49
N GLU A 139 1.09 4.82 11.90
CA GLU A 139 2.34 4.82 11.16
C GLU A 139 2.23 4.13 9.80
N THR A 140 1.28 3.18 9.66
CA THR A 140 1.06 2.44 8.41
C THR A 140 0.29 3.24 7.38
N LEU A 141 -0.38 4.32 7.79
CA LEU A 141 -1.20 5.19 6.93
C LEU A 141 -0.37 6.24 6.18
N ARG A 142 0.91 6.39 6.52
CA ARG A 142 1.82 7.33 5.86
C ARG A 142 1.96 7.01 4.39
N SER A 143 1.99 8.05 3.55
CA SER A 143 2.12 7.89 2.10
C SER A 143 3.39 7.11 1.70
N ALA A 144 4.47 7.23 2.47
CA ALA A 144 5.73 6.51 2.23
C ALA A 144 5.78 5.11 2.86
N TRP A 145 4.75 4.71 3.64
CA TRP A 145 4.78 3.41 4.29
C TRP A 145 4.81 2.27 3.26
N ARG A 146 5.68 1.31 3.53
CA ARG A 146 5.86 0.10 2.73
C ARG A 146 6.15 -1.09 3.62
N LYS A 147 5.76 -2.27 3.19
CA LYS A 147 6.12 -3.53 3.83
C LYS A 147 6.33 -4.60 2.77
N ALA A 148 7.34 -5.44 2.98
CA ALA A 148 7.52 -6.63 2.17
C ALA A 148 6.75 -7.79 2.79
N PHE A 149 6.15 -8.61 1.93
CA PHE A 149 5.44 -9.80 2.36
C PHE A 149 5.52 -10.91 1.32
N PHE A 150 5.48 -12.15 1.80
CA PHE A 150 5.54 -13.33 0.94
C PHE A 150 4.38 -13.31 -0.07
N ARG A 151 4.69 -13.37 -1.37
CA ARG A 151 3.73 -13.22 -2.48
C ARG A 151 2.55 -14.19 -2.48
N GLY A 152 2.61 -15.24 -1.67
CA GLY A 152 1.56 -16.26 -1.53
C GLY A 152 0.59 -16.02 -0.38
N TYR A 153 0.88 -15.03 0.47
CA TYR A 153 0.02 -14.75 1.61
C TYR A 153 -1.33 -14.18 1.20
N ARG A 154 -2.33 -14.58 1.95
CA ARG A 154 -3.71 -14.11 1.89
C ARG A 154 -4.17 -13.80 3.29
N PHE A 155 -4.50 -12.54 3.53
CA PHE A 155 -5.06 -12.08 4.79
C PHE A 155 -6.28 -11.22 4.51
N GLU A 156 -7.14 -11.11 5.50
CA GLU A 156 -8.37 -10.33 5.45
C GLU A 156 -8.14 -8.83 5.23
N ASN A 157 -6.94 -8.36 5.57
CA ASN A 157 -6.51 -6.97 5.44
C ASN A 157 -5.58 -6.71 4.23
N LEU A 158 -5.51 -7.65 3.27
CA LEU A 158 -4.75 -7.50 2.04
C LEU A 158 -5.66 -7.42 0.83
N GLY A 159 -5.35 -6.48 -0.05
CA GLY A 159 -6.07 -6.24 -1.29
C GLY A 159 -5.14 -5.80 -2.43
N PHE A 160 -5.71 -5.19 -3.44
CA PHE A 160 -4.97 -4.61 -4.57
C PHE A 160 -5.86 -3.65 -5.34
N ARG A 161 -5.23 -2.77 -6.11
CA ARG A 161 -5.88 -2.00 -7.18
C ARG A 161 -5.16 -2.22 -8.49
N CYS A 162 -5.86 -1.98 -9.60
CA CYS A 162 -5.28 -2.10 -10.93
C CYS A 162 -4.98 -0.71 -11.53
N ALA A 163 -3.87 -0.60 -12.23
CA ALA A 163 -3.53 0.52 -13.09
C ALA A 163 -3.75 0.16 -14.57
N LYS A 164 -3.97 1.15 -15.40
CA LYS A 164 -4.08 1.01 -16.85
C LYS A 164 -3.18 2.04 -17.53
N ASP A 165 -2.39 1.59 -18.48
CA ASP A 165 -1.64 2.48 -19.36
C ASP A 165 -2.61 3.25 -20.26
N ILE A 166 -2.30 4.51 -20.52
CA ILE A 166 -3.10 5.44 -21.35
C ILE A 166 -2.68 5.29 -22.79
#